data_4ad168e09b70c0847fbda6fe5bd77b4c
#
_entry.id   4ad168e09b70c0847fbda6fe5bd77b4c
#
_cell.length_a   1.000
_cell.length_b   1.000
_cell.length_c   1.000
_cell.angle_alpha   90.00
_cell.angle_beta   90.00
_cell.angle_gamma   90.00
#
_symmetry.space_group_name_H-M   'P 1'
#
loop_
_entity.id
_entity.type
_entity.pdbx_description
1 polymer ?
#
loop_
_entity_poly.entity_id
_entity_poly.type
_entity_poly.pdbx_seq_one_letter_code
_entity_poly.pdbx_strand_id
1 'polypeptide(L)'
;ASFKGIRHRIELVGEADGVKYVDDSKGTNVDATIKAVGCMKEETVLLLGGKDKGYDYDKLFVKLRTSSVVHTVLYGENRFRLFESALRCGFERMTLCENFDFAVRLAKMIARRGQTVLLSPASASFDEFASYEERGDKFVAIVRAFEEEALRAKAEKQREEQTAEKAEQGESNGKLSPADADEGNGGIVSSAGAGAAAVG
;
A
#
# COMPACT_ATOMS: atom_id res chain seq x y z
N ALA A 1 -28.66 -20.72 -5.84
CA ALA A 1 -28.56 -19.26 -5.77
C ALA A 1 -27.46 -18.95 -4.77
N SER A 2 -26.30 -18.40 -5.21
CA SER A 2 -25.29 -17.92 -4.30
C SER A 2 -25.82 -16.64 -3.65
N PHE A 3 -25.83 -16.61 -2.33
CA PHE A 3 -26.18 -15.41 -1.56
C PHE A 3 -25.10 -14.35 -1.84
N LYS A 4 -25.39 -13.38 -2.67
CA LYS A 4 -24.56 -12.18 -2.79
C LYS A 4 -24.77 -11.38 -1.53
N GLY A 5 -23.74 -11.15 -0.75
CA GLY A 5 -23.78 -10.29 0.44
C GLY A 5 -24.43 -8.93 0.15
N ILE A 6 -24.87 -8.25 1.20
CA ILE A 6 -25.42 -6.89 1.05
C ILE A 6 -24.24 -5.96 0.78
N ARG A 7 -24.33 -5.12 -0.28
CA ARG A 7 -23.31 -4.09 -0.59
C ARG A 7 -23.04 -3.20 0.64
N HIS A 8 -21.79 -2.80 0.79
CA HIS A 8 -21.31 -1.95 1.89
C HIS A 8 -21.52 -2.55 3.27
N ARG A 9 -21.58 -3.90 3.38
CA ARG A 9 -21.64 -4.61 4.66
C ARG A 9 -20.57 -5.69 4.74
N ILE A 10 -19.46 -5.37 5.40
CA ILE A 10 -18.28 -6.25 5.57
C ILE A 10 -17.87 -6.86 4.22
N GLU A 11 -17.86 -6.03 3.18
CA GLU A 11 -17.60 -6.41 1.79
C GLU A 11 -16.10 -6.22 1.50
N LEU A 12 -15.39 -7.29 1.10
CA LEU A 12 -14.03 -7.16 0.58
C LEU A 12 -14.10 -6.50 -0.80
N VAL A 13 -13.56 -5.30 -0.93
CA VAL A 13 -13.69 -4.46 -2.14
C VAL A 13 -12.42 -4.37 -2.96
N GLY A 14 -11.27 -4.80 -2.43
CA GLY A 14 -10.01 -4.83 -3.16
C GLY A 14 -8.81 -5.19 -2.28
N GLU A 15 -7.65 -5.34 -2.95
CA GLU A 15 -6.35 -5.54 -2.31
C GLU A 15 -5.27 -4.78 -3.08
N ALA A 16 -4.52 -3.91 -2.39
CA ALA A 16 -3.40 -3.18 -2.96
C ALA A 16 -2.17 -3.34 -2.05
N ASP A 17 -1.00 -3.61 -2.62
CA ASP A 17 0.28 -3.78 -1.92
C ASP A 17 0.26 -4.83 -0.79
N GLY A 18 -0.66 -5.81 -0.90
CA GLY A 18 -0.87 -6.85 0.12
C GLY A 18 -1.68 -6.39 1.33
N VAL A 19 -2.37 -5.26 1.24
CA VAL A 19 -3.34 -4.75 2.21
C VAL A 19 -4.74 -4.98 1.66
N LYS A 20 -5.61 -5.61 2.45
CA LYS A 20 -7.02 -5.83 2.11
C LYS A 20 -7.86 -4.61 2.49
N TYR A 21 -8.87 -4.31 1.70
CA TYR A 21 -9.81 -3.23 1.95
C TYR A 21 -11.22 -3.78 2.10
N VAL A 22 -11.84 -3.52 3.25
CA VAL A 22 -13.19 -4.01 3.60
C VAL A 22 -14.12 -2.83 3.82
N ASP A 23 -15.23 -2.84 3.09
CA ASP A 23 -16.27 -1.81 3.16
C ASP A 23 -17.44 -2.29 4.04
N ASP A 24 -17.62 -1.60 5.16
CA ASP A 24 -18.79 -1.68 6.03
C ASP A 24 -19.37 -0.28 6.25
N SER A 25 -19.47 0.52 5.17
CA SER A 25 -20.05 1.87 5.22
C SER A 25 -21.46 1.89 5.82
N LYS A 26 -22.19 0.76 5.75
CA LYS A 26 -23.48 0.55 6.42
C LYS A 26 -23.38 0.46 7.94
N GLY A 27 -22.19 0.34 8.49
CA GLY A 27 -21.90 0.36 9.94
C GLY A 27 -22.07 1.75 10.55
N THR A 28 -23.28 2.31 10.55
CA THR A 28 -23.58 3.68 10.93
C THR A 28 -23.81 3.89 12.45
N ASN A 29 -23.50 2.89 13.27
CA ASN A 29 -23.62 2.95 14.73
C ASN A 29 -22.56 2.07 15.42
N VAL A 30 -22.36 2.31 16.71
CA VAL A 30 -21.36 1.66 17.55
C VAL A 30 -21.46 0.13 17.53
N ASP A 31 -22.66 -0.42 17.67
CA ASP A 31 -22.85 -1.88 17.75
C ASP A 31 -22.55 -2.57 16.42
N ALA A 32 -22.88 -1.93 15.31
CA ALA A 32 -22.54 -2.43 13.98
C ALA A 32 -21.01 -2.51 13.79
N THR A 33 -20.29 -1.44 14.14
CA THR A 33 -18.84 -1.38 14.05
C THR A 33 -18.16 -2.40 14.97
N ILE A 34 -18.64 -2.58 16.20
CA ILE A 34 -18.13 -3.63 17.10
C ILE A 34 -18.26 -5.02 16.47
N LYS A 35 -19.38 -5.30 15.81
CA LYS A 35 -19.59 -6.58 15.10
C LYS A 35 -18.66 -6.71 13.91
N ALA A 36 -18.51 -5.66 13.11
CA ALA A 36 -17.61 -5.67 11.94
C ALA A 36 -16.17 -5.91 12.37
N VAL A 37 -15.66 -5.23 13.39
CA VAL A 37 -14.33 -5.46 13.98
C VAL A 37 -14.17 -6.89 14.47
N GLY A 38 -15.21 -7.47 15.07
CA GLY A 38 -15.21 -8.87 15.54
C GLY A 38 -15.11 -9.91 14.40
N CYS A 39 -15.41 -9.53 13.16
CA CYS A 39 -15.24 -10.38 11.99
C CYS A 39 -13.83 -10.33 11.38
N MET A 40 -13.01 -9.37 11.77
CA MET A 40 -11.64 -9.23 11.25
C MET A 40 -10.71 -10.24 11.92
N LYS A 41 -9.95 -10.95 11.10
CA LYS A 41 -8.98 -11.95 11.55
C LYS A 41 -7.56 -11.39 11.60
N GLU A 42 -7.26 -10.49 10.67
CA GLU A 42 -5.96 -9.84 10.55
C GLU A 42 -5.91 -8.55 11.39
N GLU A 43 -4.71 -8.08 11.68
CA GLU A 43 -4.52 -6.73 12.23
C GLU A 43 -5.19 -5.69 11.33
N THR A 44 -5.90 -4.75 11.95
CA THR A 44 -6.82 -3.87 11.24
C THR A 44 -6.55 -2.40 11.52
N VAL A 45 -6.47 -1.60 10.47
CA VAL A 45 -6.58 -0.13 10.53
C VAL A 45 -8.04 0.23 10.30
N LEU A 46 -8.67 0.86 11.29
CA LEU A 46 -10.11 1.15 11.29
C LEU A 46 -10.38 2.63 10.98
N LEU A 47 -11.25 2.89 10.01
CA LEU A 47 -11.77 4.21 9.68
C LEU A 47 -13.06 4.47 10.47
N LEU A 48 -13.05 5.49 11.33
CA LEU A 48 -14.16 5.92 12.19
C LEU A 48 -14.50 7.38 11.93
N GLY A 49 -15.79 7.70 11.84
CA GLY A 49 -16.20 9.09 11.71
C GLY A 49 -17.40 9.32 10.81
N GLY A 50 -17.84 10.57 10.79
CA GLY A 50 -19.01 11.00 10.04
C GLY A 50 -19.80 12.06 10.80
N LYS A 51 -21.12 12.10 10.55
CA LYS A 51 -22.06 13.05 11.17
C LYS A 51 -22.13 12.86 12.68
N ASP A 52 -21.97 13.94 13.45
CA ASP A 52 -22.17 13.91 14.89
C ASP A 52 -23.67 13.83 15.23
N LYS A 53 -24.05 12.77 15.93
CA LYS A 53 -25.39 12.55 16.46
C LYS A 53 -25.42 12.50 18.00
N GLY A 54 -24.34 12.96 18.65
CA GLY A 54 -24.22 12.97 20.08
C GLY A 54 -24.08 11.59 20.72
N TYR A 55 -23.63 10.58 19.95
CA TYR A 55 -23.43 9.22 20.47
C TYR A 55 -22.30 9.18 21.48
N ASP A 56 -22.41 8.23 22.41
CA ASP A 56 -21.32 7.80 23.26
C ASP A 56 -20.52 6.68 22.57
N TYR A 57 -19.22 6.88 22.43
CA TYR A 57 -18.30 5.94 21.80
C TYR A 57 -17.44 5.15 22.79
N ASP A 58 -17.60 5.34 24.09
CA ASP A 58 -16.77 4.70 25.13
C ASP A 58 -16.82 3.18 25.02
N LYS A 59 -18.03 2.62 24.83
CA LYS A 59 -18.22 1.17 24.61
C LYS A 59 -17.40 0.64 23.42
N LEU A 60 -17.31 1.42 22.33
CA LEU A 60 -16.52 1.06 21.16
C LEU A 60 -15.03 0.99 21.52
N PHE A 61 -14.46 2.06 22.08
CA PHE A 61 -13.03 2.12 22.39
C PHE A 61 -12.61 1.11 23.46
N VAL A 62 -13.43 0.84 24.47
CA VAL A 62 -13.19 -0.26 25.41
C VAL A 62 -13.05 -1.59 24.66
N LYS A 63 -13.91 -1.85 23.67
CA LYS A 63 -13.83 -3.08 22.86
C LYS A 63 -12.61 -3.09 21.93
N LEU A 64 -12.23 -1.96 21.34
CA LEU A 64 -11.08 -1.86 20.45
C LEU A 64 -9.75 -2.17 21.13
N ARG A 65 -9.61 -1.90 22.42
CA ARG A 65 -8.38 -2.20 23.19
C ARG A 65 -7.95 -3.67 23.14
N THR A 66 -8.91 -4.59 23.04
CA THR A 66 -8.70 -6.04 23.04
C THR A 66 -9.03 -6.70 21.69
N SER A 67 -9.14 -5.90 20.62
CA SER A 67 -9.47 -6.36 19.29
C SER A 67 -8.24 -6.45 18.39
N SER A 68 -8.43 -6.87 17.14
CA SER A 68 -7.41 -6.85 16.07
C SER A 68 -7.07 -5.44 15.59
N VAL A 69 -7.74 -4.38 16.09
CA VAL A 69 -7.50 -3.01 15.62
C VAL A 69 -6.17 -2.49 16.17
N VAL A 70 -5.22 -2.27 15.26
CA VAL A 70 -3.89 -1.74 15.59
C VAL A 70 -3.80 -0.23 15.49
N HIS A 71 -4.70 0.40 14.73
CA HIS A 71 -4.79 1.86 14.58
C HIS A 71 -6.19 2.29 14.16
N THR A 72 -6.60 3.50 14.57
CA THR A 72 -7.83 4.14 14.08
C THR A 72 -7.52 5.45 13.39
N VAL A 73 -8.21 5.73 12.28
CA VAL A 73 -8.19 7.03 11.61
C VAL A 73 -9.56 7.68 11.82
N LEU A 74 -9.56 8.80 12.52
CA LEU A 74 -10.78 9.52 12.94
C LEU A 74 -11.02 10.70 12.00
N TYR A 75 -12.20 10.75 11.34
CA TYR A 75 -12.52 11.79 10.34
C TYR A 75 -13.92 12.37 10.53
N GLY A 76 -14.25 13.39 9.74
CA GLY A 76 -15.57 13.98 9.66
C GLY A 76 -15.94 14.85 10.87
N GLU A 77 -17.22 15.16 10.97
CA GLU A 77 -17.74 16.14 11.96
C GLU A 77 -17.47 15.70 13.41
N ASN A 78 -17.65 14.41 13.71
CA ASN A 78 -17.55 13.88 15.08
C ASN A 78 -16.15 13.42 15.49
N ARG A 79 -15.10 13.68 14.70
CA ARG A 79 -13.73 13.21 14.99
C ARG A 79 -13.20 13.59 16.36
N PHE A 80 -13.52 14.78 16.86
CA PHE A 80 -13.07 15.22 18.18
C PHE A 80 -13.81 14.50 19.31
N ARG A 81 -15.10 14.22 19.15
CA ARG A 81 -15.87 13.41 20.11
C ARG A 81 -15.33 11.99 20.19
N LEU A 82 -15.00 11.38 19.04
CA LEU A 82 -14.32 10.07 18.98
C LEU A 82 -12.96 10.12 19.67
N PHE A 83 -12.18 11.15 19.44
CA PHE A 83 -10.87 11.36 20.06
C PHE A 83 -10.96 11.45 21.58
N GLU A 84 -11.86 12.27 22.11
CA GLU A 84 -12.10 12.42 23.56
C GLU A 84 -12.52 11.10 24.21
N SER A 85 -13.42 10.36 23.54
CA SER A 85 -13.87 9.04 23.99
C SER A 85 -12.72 8.02 24.02
N ALA A 86 -11.88 8.03 22.97
CA ALA A 86 -10.69 7.18 22.90
C ALA A 86 -9.73 7.45 24.08
N LEU A 87 -9.43 8.71 24.35
CA LEU A 87 -8.57 9.10 25.47
C LEU A 87 -9.14 8.67 26.82
N ARG A 88 -10.44 8.93 27.06
CA ARG A 88 -11.11 8.48 28.31
C ARG A 88 -11.01 6.97 28.51
N CYS A 89 -11.05 6.22 27.40
CA CYS A 89 -10.96 4.76 27.44
C CYS A 89 -9.51 4.22 27.40
N GLY A 90 -8.49 5.07 27.37
CA GLY A 90 -7.08 4.66 27.30
C GLY A 90 -6.72 3.99 25.98
N PHE A 91 -7.32 4.44 24.86
CA PHE A 91 -6.98 4.02 23.52
C PHE A 91 -6.21 5.14 22.81
N GLU A 92 -4.92 4.93 22.56
CA GLU A 92 -4.00 5.98 22.09
C GLU A 92 -3.58 5.82 20.60
N ARG A 93 -3.89 4.66 19.98
CA ARG A 93 -3.48 4.34 18.61
C ARG A 93 -4.43 4.95 17.59
N MET A 94 -4.35 6.27 17.40
CA MET A 94 -5.27 7.01 16.55
C MET A 94 -4.61 8.21 15.86
N THR A 95 -5.18 8.61 14.74
CA THR A 95 -4.84 9.84 14.01
C THR A 95 -6.11 10.54 13.59
N LEU A 96 -6.15 11.88 13.72
CA LEU A 96 -7.27 12.70 13.27
C LEU A 96 -7.04 13.19 11.84
N CYS A 97 -8.11 13.17 11.04
CA CYS A 97 -8.15 13.70 9.69
C CYS A 97 -9.32 14.68 9.53
N GLU A 98 -9.19 15.58 8.58
CA GLU A 98 -10.23 16.55 8.29
C GLU A 98 -11.41 15.93 7.56
N ASN A 99 -11.16 15.16 6.51
CA ASN A 99 -12.16 14.61 5.62
C ASN A 99 -11.94 13.15 5.27
N PHE A 100 -12.95 12.54 4.68
CA PHE A 100 -12.98 11.12 4.32
C PHE A 100 -11.89 10.71 3.33
N ASP A 101 -11.70 11.48 2.25
CA ASP A 101 -10.74 11.13 1.18
C ASP A 101 -9.32 11.03 1.73
N PHE A 102 -8.92 12.01 2.54
CA PHE A 102 -7.62 12.02 3.20
C PHE A 102 -7.50 10.89 4.22
N ALA A 103 -8.57 10.58 4.96
CA ALA A 103 -8.57 9.48 5.94
C ALA A 103 -8.31 8.13 5.28
N VAL A 104 -8.92 7.84 4.12
CA VAL A 104 -8.70 6.58 3.38
C VAL A 104 -7.25 6.49 2.87
N ARG A 105 -6.70 7.58 2.33
CA ARG A 105 -5.30 7.63 1.88
C ARG A 105 -4.32 7.48 3.02
N LEU A 106 -4.59 8.11 4.15
CA LEU A 106 -3.77 7.97 5.35
C LEU A 106 -3.82 6.54 5.90
N ALA A 107 -4.98 5.89 5.89
CA ALA A 107 -5.10 4.49 6.28
C ALA A 107 -4.24 3.56 5.38
N LYS A 108 -4.17 3.82 4.06
CA LYS A 108 -3.23 3.13 3.14
C LYS A 108 -1.78 3.30 3.59
N MET A 109 -1.38 4.52 3.98
CA MET A 109 0.01 4.81 4.40
C MET A 109 0.37 4.16 5.75
N ILE A 110 -0.59 4.02 6.65
CA ILE A 110 -0.41 3.42 7.99
C ILE A 110 -0.41 1.89 7.91
N ALA A 111 -1.26 1.31 7.06
CA ALA A 111 -1.44 -0.12 6.95
C ALA A 111 -0.19 -0.80 6.38
N ARG A 112 0.11 -1.99 6.90
CA ARG A 112 1.22 -2.84 6.47
C ARG A 112 0.71 -4.05 5.70
N ARG A 113 1.57 -4.62 4.87
CA ARG A 113 1.28 -5.86 4.16
C ARG A 113 0.77 -6.95 5.11
N GLY A 114 -0.33 -7.60 4.73
CA GLY A 114 -1.03 -8.60 5.53
C GLY A 114 -2.09 -8.04 6.47
N GLN A 115 -2.20 -6.73 6.59
CA GLN A 115 -3.24 -6.07 7.38
C GLN A 115 -4.49 -5.76 6.54
N THR A 116 -5.56 -5.39 7.24
CA THR A 116 -6.83 -4.96 6.64
C THR A 116 -7.11 -3.50 6.97
N VAL A 117 -7.53 -2.71 5.99
CA VAL A 117 -8.18 -1.40 6.18
C VAL A 117 -9.69 -1.63 6.18
N LEU A 118 -10.34 -1.35 7.30
CA LEU A 118 -11.78 -1.51 7.49
C LEU A 118 -12.46 -0.13 7.53
N LEU A 119 -13.36 0.14 6.61
CA LEU A 119 -14.32 1.22 6.73
C LEU A 119 -15.54 0.71 7.51
N SER A 120 -15.65 1.03 8.80
CA SER A 120 -16.84 0.79 9.62
C SER A 120 -17.04 1.97 10.57
N PRO A 121 -17.71 3.03 10.09
CA PRO A 121 -17.57 4.39 10.60
C PRO A 121 -18.20 4.66 11.96
N ALA A 122 -19.06 3.78 12.50
CA ALA A 122 -19.85 3.98 13.70
C ALA A 122 -20.79 5.21 13.66
N SER A 123 -20.90 5.86 12.52
CA SER A 123 -21.56 7.16 12.35
C SER A 123 -22.25 7.26 10.99
N ALA A 124 -23.32 8.05 10.92
CA ALA A 124 -23.96 8.37 9.65
C ALA A 124 -23.01 9.18 8.75
N SER A 125 -23.31 9.25 7.44
CA SER A 125 -22.46 9.85 6.42
C SER A 125 -22.84 11.30 6.07
N PHE A 126 -23.89 11.85 6.67
CA PHE A 126 -24.56 13.08 6.25
C PHE A 126 -23.76 14.38 6.49
N ASP A 127 -22.53 14.29 6.95
CA ASP A 127 -21.58 15.40 7.01
C ASP A 127 -20.87 15.65 5.68
N GLU A 128 -20.51 14.58 4.94
CA GLU A 128 -19.78 14.67 3.67
C GLU A 128 -20.54 14.01 2.49
N PHE A 129 -21.56 13.17 2.73
CA PHE A 129 -22.25 12.36 1.73
C PHE A 129 -23.76 12.38 1.91
N ALA A 130 -24.52 12.23 0.82
CA ALA A 130 -25.96 12.12 0.87
C ALA A 130 -26.46 10.78 1.46
N SER A 131 -25.64 9.71 1.42
CA SER A 131 -26.00 8.41 1.96
C SER A 131 -24.77 7.58 2.34
N TYR A 132 -24.98 6.47 3.07
CA TYR A 132 -23.89 5.54 3.37
C TYR A 132 -23.43 4.77 2.10
N GLU A 133 -24.33 4.60 1.14
CA GLU A 133 -24.01 4.00 -0.17
C GLU A 133 -23.00 4.87 -0.91
N GLU A 134 -23.25 6.19 -0.98
CA GLU A 134 -22.34 7.13 -1.64
C GLU A 134 -20.95 7.13 -0.98
N ARG A 135 -20.89 7.10 0.37
CA ARG A 135 -19.63 6.96 1.11
C ARG A 135 -18.91 5.65 0.77
N GLY A 136 -19.66 4.54 0.70
CA GLY A 136 -19.11 3.23 0.33
C GLY A 136 -18.63 3.20 -1.12
N ASP A 137 -19.41 3.76 -2.05
CA ASP A 137 -19.00 3.87 -3.47
C ASP A 137 -17.72 4.71 -3.62
N LYS A 138 -17.60 5.80 -2.86
CA LYS A 138 -16.38 6.62 -2.82
C LYS A 138 -15.19 5.82 -2.29
N PHE A 139 -15.38 5.03 -1.22
CA PHE A 139 -14.34 4.13 -0.70
C PHE A 139 -13.86 3.14 -1.76
N VAL A 140 -14.79 2.46 -2.43
CA VAL A 140 -14.49 1.52 -3.51
C VAL A 140 -13.71 2.18 -4.64
N ALA A 141 -14.11 3.40 -5.05
CA ALA A 141 -13.43 4.14 -6.10
C ALA A 141 -11.96 4.47 -5.73
N ILE A 142 -11.72 4.88 -4.47
CA ILE A 142 -10.36 5.16 -3.98
C ILE A 142 -9.53 3.87 -3.95
N VAL A 143 -10.09 2.76 -3.47
CA VAL A 143 -9.39 1.47 -3.41
C VAL A 143 -9.00 0.98 -4.80
N ARG A 144 -9.88 1.11 -5.80
CA ARG A 144 -9.56 0.78 -7.21
C ARG A 144 -8.38 1.60 -7.74
N ALA A 145 -8.33 2.89 -7.41
CA ALA A 145 -7.17 3.71 -7.78
C ALA A 145 -5.87 3.19 -7.13
N PHE A 146 -5.91 2.72 -5.88
CA PHE A 146 -4.75 2.10 -5.23
C PHE A 146 -4.32 0.80 -5.91
N GLU A 147 -5.25 -0.05 -6.35
CA GLU A 147 -4.94 -1.26 -7.11
C GLU A 147 -4.25 -0.92 -8.44
N GLU A 148 -4.75 0.08 -9.16
CA GLU A 148 -4.13 0.54 -10.41
C GLU A 148 -2.73 1.12 -10.19
N GLU A 149 -2.51 1.93 -9.15
CA GLU A 149 -1.20 2.46 -8.77
C GLU A 149 -0.22 1.31 -8.47
N ALA A 150 -0.64 0.32 -7.65
CA ALA A 150 0.18 -0.83 -7.31
C ALA A 150 0.56 -1.69 -8.52
N LEU A 151 -0.36 -1.87 -9.47
CA LEU A 151 -0.10 -2.59 -10.72
C LEU A 151 0.90 -1.85 -11.61
N ARG A 152 0.77 -0.53 -11.73
CA ARG A 152 1.71 0.30 -12.51
C ARG A 152 3.12 0.25 -11.92
N ALA A 153 3.24 0.42 -10.60
CA ALA A 153 4.53 0.35 -9.91
C ALA A 153 5.22 -1.02 -10.08
N LYS A 154 4.46 -2.11 -10.01
CA LYS A 154 4.98 -3.47 -10.28
C LYS A 154 5.48 -3.63 -11.71
N ALA A 155 4.74 -3.12 -12.70
CA ALA A 155 5.11 -3.19 -14.11
C ALA A 155 6.36 -2.35 -14.42
N GLU A 156 6.50 -1.18 -13.82
CA GLU A 156 7.69 -0.33 -13.95
C GLU A 156 8.91 -1.03 -13.38
N LYS A 157 8.82 -1.56 -12.17
CA LYS A 157 9.91 -2.30 -11.54
C LYS A 157 10.37 -3.50 -12.37
N GLN A 158 9.43 -4.28 -12.92
CA GLN A 158 9.76 -5.41 -13.79
C GLN A 158 10.48 -4.99 -15.08
N ARG A 159 10.11 -3.83 -15.66
CA ARG A 159 10.79 -3.28 -16.84
C ARG A 159 12.21 -2.84 -16.51
N GLU A 160 12.41 -2.19 -15.37
CA GLU A 160 13.74 -1.77 -14.92
C GLU A 160 14.65 -2.98 -14.68
N GLU A 161 14.15 -4.03 -13.98
CA GLU A 161 14.89 -5.28 -13.76
C GLU A 161 15.27 -5.96 -15.07
N GLN A 162 14.34 -6.08 -16.04
CA GLN A 162 14.64 -6.67 -17.35
C GLN A 162 15.65 -5.86 -18.16
N THR A 163 15.63 -4.54 -18.03
CA THR A 163 16.57 -3.66 -18.72
C THR A 163 17.98 -3.80 -18.13
N ALA A 164 18.07 -3.88 -16.81
CA ALA A 164 19.33 -4.11 -16.10
C ALA A 164 19.96 -5.48 -16.45
N GLU A 165 19.16 -6.55 -16.46
CA GLU A 165 19.62 -7.89 -16.85
C GLU A 165 20.15 -7.94 -18.30
N LYS A 166 19.49 -7.25 -19.24
CA LYS A 166 19.93 -7.17 -20.64
C LYS A 166 21.24 -6.39 -20.79
N ALA A 167 21.43 -5.32 -20.01
CA ALA A 167 22.66 -4.55 -20.00
C ALA A 167 23.86 -5.40 -19.52
N GLU A 168 23.69 -6.15 -18.44
CA GLU A 168 24.72 -7.05 -17.89
C GLU A 168 25.08 -8.18 -18.88
N GLN A 169 24.10 -8.77 -19.56
CA GLN A 169 24.33 -9.80 -20.57
C GLN A 169 25.01 -9.25 -21.83
N GLY A 170 24.76 -8.00 -22.22
CA GLY A 170 25.40 -7.31 -23.34
C GLY A 170 26.88 -7.04 -23.09
N GLU A 171 27.27 -6.70 -21.87
CA GLU A 171 28.67 -6.48 -21.49
C GLU A 171 29.49 -7.79 -21.39
N SER A 172 28.85 -8.89 -21.01
CA SER A 172 29.53 -10.19 -20.92
C SER A 172 29.86 -10.80 -22.28
N ASN A 173 29.06 -10.51 -23.31
CA ASN A 173 29.30 -10.97 -24.69
C ASN A 173 30.29 -10.08 -25.49
N GLY A 174 30.65 -8.91 -24.99
CA GLY A 174 31.60 -7.99 -25.61
C GLY A 174 33.09 -8.29 -25.29
N LYS A 175 33.39 -9.23 -24.40
CA LYS A 175 34.76 -9.67 -24.06
C LYS A 175 35.12 -10.99 -24.78
N LEU A 176 35.08 -10.99 -26.11
CA LEU A 176 35.78 -12.00 -26.90
C LEU A 176 37.20 -11.52 -27.15
N SER A 177 38.12 -12.29 -26.61
CA SER A 177 39.56 -12.18 -26.65
C SER A 177 40.10 -12.05 -28.08
N PRO A 178 41.09 -11.19 -28.33
CA PRO A 178 41.91 -11.28 -29.52
C PRO A 178 43.14 -12.20 -29.24
N ALA A 179 42.94 -13.48 -29.47
CA ALA A 179 44.07 -14.41 -29.58
C ALA A 179 43.69 -15.42 -30.64
N ASP A 180 44.19 -15.17 -31.85
CA ASP A 180 44.61 -16.19 -32.82
C ASP A 180 44.83 -15.49 -34.19
N ALA A 181 46.02 -14.97 -34.39
CA ALA A 181 46.61 -14.77 -35.69
C ALA A 181 48.11 -14.63 -35.48
N ASP A 182 48.85 -15.70 -35.57
CA ASP A 182 49.79 -15.88 -36.68
C ASP A 182 50.81 -16.98 -36.36
N GLU A 183 50.77 -18.05 -37.05
CA GLU A 183 51.92 -18.88 -37.37
C GLU A 183 51.92 -19.13 -38.88
N GLY A 184 52.96 -18.69 -39.52
CA GLY A 184 53.13 -19.08 -40.91
C GLY A 184 54.27 -18.39 -41.65
N ASN A 185 55.49 -18.89 -41.38
CA ASN A 185 56.49 -19.25 -42.45
C ASN A 185 57.34 -18.21 -43.14
N GLY A 186 58.64 -18.36 -42.96
CA GLY A 186 59.55 -18.66 -44.00
C GLY A 186 60.53 -17.57 -44.52
N GLY A 187 61.78 -17.77 -44.30
CA GLY A 187 62.78 -17.61 -45.33
C GLY A 187 63.79 -16.47 -45.20
N ILE A 188 64.91 -16.75 -44.60
CA ILE A 188 66.32 -16.78 -45.18
C ILE A 188 66.91 -15.48 -45.66
N VAL A 189 68.17 -15.31 -45.24
CA VAL A 189 69.44 -14.73 -45.72
C VAL A 189 69.82 -13.32 -45.26
N SER A 190 70.89 -13.33 -44.52
CA SER A 190 72.29 -12.91 -44.77
C SER A 190 72.62 -11.43 -44.81
N SER A 191 73.57 -11.17 -43.99
CA SER A 191 74.81 -10.39 -44.09
C SER A 191 74.83 -8.96 -43.51
N ALA A 192 75.68 -8.89 -42.54
CA ALA A 192 76.83 -8.01 -42.39
C ALA A 192 76.62 -6.48 -42.37
N GLY A 193 77.17 -5.88 -41.36
CA GLY A 193 77.59 -4.49 -41.50
C GLY A 193 77.74 -3.76 -40.15
N ALA A 194 78.92 -3.77 -39.65
CA ALA A 194 79.55 -3.07 -38.58
C ALA A 194 79.25 -1.55 -38.46
N GLY A 195 79.50 -0.99 -37.29
CA GLY A 195 79.83 0.41 -37.03
C GLY A 195 79.08 1.02 -35.91
N ALA A 196 79.50 1.03 -34.72
CA ALA A 196 80.47 1.84 -34.01
C ALA A 196 79.97 3.25 -33.67
N ALA A 197 80.05 3.48 -32.33
CA ALA A 197 80.36 4.73 -31.61
C ALA A 197 79.25 5.79 -31.54
N ALA A 198 78.86 6.20 -30.39
CA ALA A 198 79.44 6.89 -29.26
C ALA A 198 78.85 8.32 -29.07
N VAL A 199 78.50 8.60 -27.82
CA VAL A 199 78.61 9.91 -27.18
C VAL A 199 77.49 10.98 -27.41
N GLY A 200 76.99 11.41 -26.36
CA GLY A 200 76.24 12.66 -26.13
C GLY A 200 75.21 12.51 -25.04
#